data_e1d45b04542313e7dcc25e3f4f158237
#
_entry.id   e1d45b04542313e7dcc25e3f4f158237
#
_cell.length_a   1.000
_cell.length_b   1.000
_cell.length_c   1.000
_cell.angle_alpha   90.00
_cell.angle_beta   90.00
_cell.angle_gamma   90.00
#
_symmetry.space_group_name_H-M   'P 1'
#
loop_
_entity.id
_entity.type
_entity.pdbx_description
1 polymer ?
#
loop_
_entity_poly.entity_id
_entity_poly.type
_entity_poly.pdbx_seq_one_letter_code
_entity_poly.pdbx_strand_id
1 'polypeptide(L)'
;ISNPIFDGMRIKLQNHLVGVNYDSTGWLIGETNYRQEITAQRLYPADFHLIFEGNIGDSVTQCSRNVSTPFRVKNVTDNDDPNFRIFDYDRDYVWDPDEPILIQPYDGNAQQAPYMFIRFYQDSLDITSTVTIDTLITETDTTYTEVVNYDTAMVEIVHAKMGDVYRLATYRPFSKSDTYEFTTTQSRVNKDSAKTELNDIAVVPNPYVVAASWEPRH
;
A
#
# COMPACT_ATOMS: atom_id res chain seq x y z
N ILE A 1 -10.65 8.85 -26.48
CA ILE A 1 -11.43 7.63 -26.16
C ILE A 1 -12.77 8.13 -25.68
N SER A 2 -13.85 7.87 -26.47
CA SER A 2 -15.19 8.20 -26.02
C SER A 2 -15.59 7.19 -24.94
N ASN A 3 -15.98 7.67 -23.78
CA ASN A 3 -16.56 6.85 -22.72
C ASN A 3 -18.08 6.73 -23.02
N PRO A 4 -18.54 5.66 -23.66
CA PRO A 4 -19.95 5.50 -23.92
C PRO A 4 -20.69 5.35 -22.59
N ILE A 5 -21.88 5.91 -22.54
CA ILE A 5 -22.80 5.65 -21.45
C ILE A 5 -23.42 4.28 -21.73
N PHE A 6 -23.25 3.36 -20.82
CA PHE A 6 -23.81 2.03 -20.89
C PHE A 6 -24.79 1.85 -19.73
N ASP A 7 -26.03 1.54 -20.05
CA ASP A 7 -27.11 1.33 -19.07
C ASP A 7 -27.22 2.44 -17.99
N GLY A 8 -27.11 3.69 -18.43
CA GLY A 8 -27.14 4.85 -17.54
C GLY A 8 -25.86 5.08 -16.72
N MET A 9 -24.88 4.21 -16.83
CA MET A 9 -23.61 4.31 -16.12
C MET A 9 -22.51 4.83 -17.05
N ARG A 10 -21.66 5.72 -16.50
CA ARG A 10 -20.42 6.13 -17.15
C ARG A 10 -19.25 5.50 -16.41
N ILE A 11 -18.58 4.57 -17.07
CA ILE A 11 -17.36 3.95 -16.53
C ILE A 11 -16.19 4.87 -16.85
N LYS A 12 -15.50 5.34 -15.81
CA LYS A 12 -14.27 6.11 -15.92
C LYS A 12 -13.11 5.21 -15.46
N LEU A 13 -12.26 4.85 -16.40
CA LEU A 13 -11.00 4.18 -16.06
C LEU A 13 -9.95 5.25 -15.78
N GLN A 14 -9.30 5.13 -14.64
CA GLN A 14 -8.20 6.00 -14.25
C GLN A 14 -6.89 5.24 -14.42
N ASN A 15 -6.02 5.75 -15.28
CA ASN A 15 -4.69 5.19 -15.45
C ASN A 15 -3.75 5.73 -14.36
N HIS A 16 -2.93 4.86 -13.80
CA HIS A 16 -1.86 5.24 -12.88
C HIS A 16 -0.51 5.20 -13.60
N LEU A 17 0.37 6.14 -13.24
CA LEU A 17 1.77 6.02 -13.64
C LEU A 17 2.39 4.82 -12.91
N VAL A 18 3.45 4.26 -13.49
CA VAL A 18 4.21 3.21 -12.80
C VAL A 18 4.75 3.79 -11.49
N GLY A 19 4.45 3.14 -10.40
CA GLY A 19 4.83 3.58 -9.06
C GLY A 19 4.80 2.40 -8.09
N VAL A 20 5.45 2.52 -6.94
CA VAL A 20 5.32 1.54 -5.86
C VAL A 20 3.92 1.63 -5.28
N ASN A 21 3.25 0.50 -5.20
CA ASN A 21 1.98 0.37 -4.50
C ASN A 21 2.26 -0.01 -3.04
N TYR A 22 2.42 0.99 -2.19
CA TYR A 22 2.73 0.78 -0.77
C TYR A 22 1.62 0.05 -0.01
N ASP A 23 0.36 0.19 -0.42
CA ASP A 23 -0.78 -0.49 0.22
C ASP A 23 -0.75 -2.02 0.01
N SER A 24 -0.08 -2.46 -1.05
CA SER A 24 0.04 -3.88 -1.42
C SER A 24 1.47 -4.41 -1.28
N THR A 25 2.42 -3.58 -0.87
CA THR A 25 3.82 -3.94 -0.65
C THR A 25 4.02 -4.30 0.82
N GLY A 26 4.68 -5.41 1.08
CA GLY A 26 4.94 -5.87 2.44
C GLY A 26 5.09 -7.39 2.52
N TRP A 27 5.16 -7.88 3.74
CA TRP A 27 5.24 -9.32 4.01
C TRP A 27 3.90 -10.00 3.72
N LEU A 28 3.90 -10.96 2.81
CA LEU A 28 2.74 -11.82 2.52
C LEU A 28 2.70 -13.01 3.47
N ILE A 29 3.88 -13.55 3.80
CA ILE A 29 4.09 -14.68 4.69
C ILE A 29 5.28 -14.33 5.55
N GLY A 30 5.17 -14.54 6.85
CA GLY A 30 6.22 -14.28 7.83
C GLY A 30 5.76 -13.30 8.92
N GLU A 31 6.50 -13.31 10.01
CA GLU A 31 6.24 -12.49 11.21
C GLU A 31 7.39 -11.52 11.51
N THR A 32 8.26 -11.27 10.52
CA THR A 32 9.39 -10.37 10.70
C THR A 32 8.94 -8.94 10.98
N ASN A 33 9.65 -8.25 11.84
CA ASN A 33 9.42 -6.85 12.20
C ASN A 33 10.35 -5.88 11.46
N TYR A 34 10.93 -6.31 10.34
CA TYR A 34 11.73 -5.42 9.50
C TYR A 34 10.90 -4.26 8.97
N ARG A 35 11.42 -3.06 9.11
CA ARG A 35 10.96 -1.90 8.35
C ARG A 35 11.61 -1.90 6.97
N GLN A 36 10.98 -1.25 6.01
CA GLN A 36 11.42 -1.23 4.63
C GLN A 36 11.61 0.19 4.12
N GLU A 37 12.63 0.40 3.34
CA GLU A 37 12.81 1.57 2.49
C GLU A 37 12.90 1.13 1.04
N ILE A 38 12.11 1.75 0.17
CA ILE A 38 12.10 1.45 -1.25
C ILE A 38 12.47 2.71 -2.00
N THR A 39 13.58 2.64 -2.73
CA THR A 39 13.97 3.69 -3.67
C THR A 39 13.92 3.14 -5.08
N ALA A 40 13.12 3.76 -5.93
CA ALA A 40 12.93 3.29 -7.28
C ALA A 40 13.24 4.40 -8.29
N GLN A 41 14.04 4.05 -9.28
CA GLN A 41 14.25 4.87 -10.45
C GLN A 41 13.88 4.06 -11.68
N ARG A 42 13.05 4.63 -12.57
CA ARG A 42 12.57 3.94 -13.77
C ARG A 42 11.91 2.61 -13.45
N LEU A 43 10.87 2.67 -12.64
CA LEU A 43 10.10 1.50 -12.21
C LEU A 43 9.69 0.61 -13.37
N TYR A 44 9.91 -0.69 -13.19
CA TYR A 44 9.36 -1.71 -14.07
C TYR A 44 7.96 -2.10 -13.56
N PRO A 45 6.93 -2.14 -14.43
CA PRO A 45 5.55 -2.34 -14.01
C PRO A 45 5.24 -3.83 -13.72
N ALA A 46 5.89 -4.39 -12.73
CA ALA A 46 5.71 -5.77 -12.29
C ALA A 46 5.75 -5.89 -10.77
N ASP A 47 5.13 -6.93 -10.26
CA ASP A 47 5.22 -7.31 -8.86
C ASP A 47 6.36 -8.32 -8.68
N PHE A 48 7.14 -8.11 -7.63
CA PHE A 48 8.27 -8.96 -7.28
C PHE A 48 8.08 -9.60 -5.92
N HIS A 49 8.44 -10.86 -5.82
CA HIS A 49 8.49 -11.56 -4.54
C HIS A 49 9.95 -11.87 -4.18
N LEU A 50 10.33 -11.52 -2.96
CA LEU A 50 11.53 -12.05 -2.31
C LEU A 50 11.08 -13.27 -1.53
N ILE A 51 11.51 -14.44 -1.96
CA ILE A 51 11.11 -15.73 -1.39
C ILE A 51 12.30 -16.28 -0.61
N PHE A 52 12.14 -16.36 0.71
CA PHE A 52 13.18 -16.86 1.59
C PHE A 52 13.20 -18.38 1.53
N GLU A 53 14.28 -18.93 0.98
CA GLU A 53 14.50 -20.38 0.81
C GLU A 53 15.51 -20.94 1.82
N GLY A 54 16.09 -20.07 2.63
CA GLY A 54 17.03 -20.39 3.69
C GLY A 54 16.97 -19.42 4.85
N ASN A 55 17.83 -19.64 5.85
CA ASN A 55 18.06 -18.71 6.94
C ASN A 55 19.17 -17.73 6.54
N ILE A 56 19.31 -16.65 7.31
CA ILE A 56 20.44 -15.72 7.15
C ILE A 56 21.77 -16.51 7.22
N GLY A 57 22.63 -16.28 6.23
CA GLY A 57 23.88 -17.03 6.05
C GLY A 57 23.80 -18.21 5.08
N ASP A 58 22.58 -18.63 4.67
CA ASP A 58 22.42 -19.62 3.60
C ASP A 58 22.66 -18.95 2.23
N SER A 59 23.05 -19.77 1.24
CA SER A 59 23.37 -19.29 -0.11
C SER A 59 22.32 -19.70 -1.13
N VAL A 60 21.73 -18.73 -1.81
CA VAL A 60 20.91 -18.93 -3.00
C VAL A 60 21.68 -18.42 -4.23
N THR A 61 21.65 -19.16 -5.31
CA THR A 61 22.56 -18.96 -6.47
C THR A 61 22.17 -17.85 -7.44
N GLN A 62 21.10 -17.14 -7.21
CA GLN A 62 20.57 -16.15 -8.16
C GLN A 62 21.29 -14.78 -8.10
N CYS A 63 21.99 -14.48 -7.01
CA CYS A 63 22.65 -13.18 -6.85
C CYS A 63 23.87 -13.00 -7.74
N SER A 64 24.01 -11.85 -8.42
CA SER A 64 25.02 -11.64 -9.47
C SER A 64 26.43 -11.26 -8.98
N ARG A 65 26.74 -11.26 -7.67
CA ARG A 65 28.05 -10.87 -7.13
C ARG A 65 28.66 -11.82 -6.10
N ASN A 66 28.27 -13.08 -6.12
CA ASN A 66 28.73 -14.09 -5.15
C ASN A 66 28.42 -13.74 -3.68
N VAL A 67 27.48 -12.85 -3.43
CA VAL A 67 26.97 -12.60 -2.09
C VAL A 67 25.97 -13.69 -1.75
N SER A 68 26.14 -14.33 -0.61
CA SER A 68 25.18 -15.30 -0.10
C SER A 68 23.88 -14.60 0.30
N THR A 69 22.76 -15.07 -0.20
CA THR A 69 21.44 -14.53 0.13
C THR A 69 20.51 -15.66 0.56
N PRO A 70 19.71 -15.48 1.63
CA PRO A 70 18.75 -16.48 2.08
C PRO A 70 17.47 -16.52 1.21
N PHE A 71 17.40 -15.70 0.19
CA PHE A 71 16.21 -15.52 -0.66
C PHE A 71 16.58 -15.48 -2.14
N ARG A 72 15.57 -15.73 -2.97
CA ARG A 72 15.57 -15.42 -4.39
C ARG A 72 14.53 -14.36 -4.70
N VAL A 73 14.70 -13.69 -5.83
CA VAL A 73 13.74 -12.71 -6.35
C VAL A 73 12.99 -13.32 -7.53
N LYS A 74 11.66 -13.22 -7.50
CA LYS A 74 10.79 -13.66 -8.60
C LYS A 74 9.91 -12.52 -9.06
N ASN A 75 9.87 -12.27 -10.36
CA ASN A 75 8.88 -11.43 -11.01
C ASN A 75 7.61 -12.28 -11.22
N VAL A 76 6.60 -12.03 -10.40
CA VAL A 76 5.36 -12.84 -10.45
C VAL A 76 4.40 -12.36 -11.53
N THR A 77 4.61 -11.19 -12.10
CA THR A 77 3.80 -10.68 -13.22
C THR A 77 4.18 -11.36 -14.53
N ASP A 78 5.47 -11.41 -14.84
CA ASP A 78 5.97 -11.97 -16.09
C ASP A 78 6.43 -13.43 -15.93
N ASN A 79 6.41 -13.94 -14.69
CA ASN A 79 6.80 -15.29 -14.28
C ASN A 79 8.25 -15.62 -14.65
N ASP A 80 9.15 -14.69 -14.41
CA ASP A 80 10.58 -14.84 -14.62
C ASP A 80 11.40 -14.60 -13.33
N ASP A 81 12.69 -14.90 -13.40
CA ASP A 81 13.63 -14.73 -12.30
C ASP A 81 14.62 -13.60 -12.66
N PRO A 82 14.35 -12.36 -12.25
CA PRO A 82 15.19 -11.22 -12.59
C PRO A 82 16.53 -11.29 -11.87
N ASN A 83 17.57 -10.77 -12.52
CA ASN A 83 18.84 -10.57 -11.85
C ASN A 83 18.72 -9.56 -10.71
N PHE A 84 19.40 -9.80 -9.61
CA PHE A 84 19.53 -8.84 -8.53
C PHE A 84 20.96 -8.77 -8.01
N ARG A 85 21.28 -7.74 -7.26
CA ARG A 85 22.57 -7.50 -6.65
C ARG A 85 22.38 -7.02 -5.24
N ILE A 86 23.35 -7.33 -4.38
CA ILE A 86 23.44 -6.79 -3.04
C ILE A 86 24.54 -5.72 -2.99
N PHE A 87 24.29 -4.67 -2.25
CA PHE A 87 25.30 -3.70 -1.86
C PHE A 87 25.87 -4.12 -0.51
N ASP A 88 26.75 -5.07 -0.56
CA ASP A 88 27.52 -5.59 0.56
C ASP A 88 28.52 -4.51 1.03
N TYR A 89 28.19 -3.83 2.13
CA TYR A 89 28.96 -2.70 2.63
C TYR A 89 30.14 -3.10 3.48
N ASP A 90 30.04 -4.15 4.24
CA ASP A 90 31.08 -4.65 5.11
C ASP A 90 32.00 -5.67 4.45
N ARG A 91 31.59 -6.20 3.28
CA ARG A 91 32.34 -7.12 2.42
C ARG A 91 32.56 -8.49 3.03
N ASP A 92 31.57 -8.95 3.78
CA ASP A 92 31.58 -10.29 4.34
C ASP A 92 31.01 -11.35 3.40
N TYR A 93 30.44 -10.92 2.26
CA TYR A 93 29.80 -11.74 1.21
C TYR A 93 28.52 -12.46 1.68
N VAL A 94 27.89 -11.98 2.72
CA VAL A 94 26.59 -12.42 3.22
C VAL A 94 25.65 -11.22 3.20
N TRP A 95 24.39 -11.43 2.86
CA TRP A 95 23.42 -10.36 2.91
C TRP A 95 22.94 -10.11 4.34
N ASP A 96 23.00 -8.88 4.75
CA ASP A 96 22.42 -8.37 5.96
C ASP A 96 21.17 -7.50 5.68
N PRO A 97 20.19 -7.48 6.59
CA PRO A 97 18.92 -6.77 6.36
C PRO A 97 19.07 -5.28 6.02
N ASP A 98 20.10 -4.60 6.51
CA ASP A 98 20.35 -3.18 6.22
C ASP A 98 21.09 -2.95 4.89
N GLU A 99 21.46 -4.01 4.19
CA GLU A 99 22.07 -3.93 2.88
C GLU A 99 21.05 -3.84 1.75
N PRO A 100 21.20 -2.84 0.86
CA PRO A 100 20.27 -2.65 -0.24
C PRO A 100 20.30 -3.79 -1.26
N ILE A 101 19.12 -4.25 -1.61
CA ILE A 101 18.87 -5.22 -2.67
C ILE A 101 18.50 -4.45 -3.92
N LEU A 102 19.32 -4.52 -4.97
CA LEU A 102 19.05 -3.94 -6.28
C LEU A 102 18.42 -4.97 -7.20
N ILE A 103 17.14 -4.80 -7.52
CA ILE A 103 16.44 -5.65 -8.49
C ILE A 103 16.57 -5.02 -9.87
N GLN A 104 17.04 -5.82 -10.84
CA GLN A 104 17.22 -5.43 -12.24
C GLN A 104 16.40 -6.36 -13.14
N PRO A 105 15.11 -6.04 -13.37
CA PRO A 105 14.20 -6.93 -14.09
C PRO A 105 14.47 -7.04 -15.60
N TYR A 106 15.39 -6.26 -16.12
CA TYR A 106 15.67 -6.22 -17.55
C TYR A 106 17.17 -6.26 -17.81
N ASP A 107 17.60 -7.09 -18.71
CA ASP A 107 19.00 -7.30 -19.05
C ASP A 107 19.46 -6.52 -20.30
N GLY A 108 18.64 -5.61 -20.82
CA GLY A 108 18.96 -4.74 -21.95
C GLY A 108 20.03 -3.69 -21.63
N ASN A 109 20.06 -2.61 -22.39
CA ASN A 109 21.05 -1.55 -22.21
C ASN A 109 21.10 -1.05 -20.75
N ALA A 110 22.19 -1.35 -20.07
CA ALA A 110 22.37 -1.12 -18.62
C ALA A 110 22.19 0.35 -18.19
N GLN A 111 22.36 1.30 -19.10
CA GLN A 111 22.20 2.74 -18.80
C GLN A 111 20.75 3.19 -18.72
N GLN A 112 19.82 2.42 -19.26
CA GLN A 112 18.40 2.74 -19.29
C GLN A 112 17.53 1.69 -18.57
N ALA A 113 18.12 0.64 -18.03
CA ALA A 113 17.39 -0.40 -17.36
C ALA A 113 16.65 0.15 -16.13
N PRO A 114 15.38 -0.25 -15.91
CA PRO A 114 14.68 0.02 -14.66
C PRO A 114 15.40 -0.67 -13.51
N TYR A 115 15.41 -0.03 -12.35
CA TYR A 115 15.94 -0.65 -11.14
C TYR A 115 15.18 -0.17 -9.90
N MET A 116 15.13 -1.04 -8.93
CA MET A 116 14.50 -0.80 -7.65
C MET A 116 15.45 -1.26 -6.54
N PHE A 117 15.57 -0.41 -5.52
CA PHE A 117 16.29 -0.75 -4.30
C PHE A 117 15.28 -1.04 -3.20
N ILE A 118 15.49 -2.12 -2.51
CA ILE A 118 14.80 -2.46 -1.28
C ILE A 118 15.86 -2.57 -0.20
N ARG A 119 15.64 -1.89 0.91
CA ARG A 119 16.46 -2.00 2.11
C ARG A 119 15.55 -2.27 3.29
N PHE A 120 15.93 -3.22 4.08
CA PHE A 120 15.25 -3.53 5.32
C PHE A 120 16.00 -2.91 6.49
N TYR A 121 15.27 -2.47 7.50
CA TYR A 121 15.84 -1.95 8.73
C TYR A 121 15.41 -2.80 9.89
N GLN A 122 16.31 -2.97 10.83
CA GLN A 122 16.04 -3.61 12.10
C GLN A 122 16.07 -2.54 13.18
N ASP A 123 14.91 -2.23 13.74
CA ASP A 123 14.86 -1.37 14.90
C ASP A 123 14.88 -2.23 16.17
N SER A 124 15.94 -2.09 16.94
CA SER A 124 16.06 -2.74 18.26
C SER A 124 15.35 -1.97 19.38
N LEU A 125 14.81 -0.80 19.06
CA LEU A 125 14.14 0.07 20.02
C LEU A 125 12.76 0.46 19.49
N ASP A 126 11.74 0.20 20.29
CA ASP A 126 10.41 0.79 20.08
C ASP A 126 10.27 2.01 20.99
N ILE A 127 9.90 3.13 20.39
CA ILE A 127 9.69 4.38 21.11
C ILE A 127 8.21 4.69 21.10
N THR A 128 7.56 4.47 22.23
CA THR A 128 6.18 4.88 22.43
C THR A 128 6.15 6.25 23.13
N SER A 129 5.36 7.17 22.58
CA SER A 129 5.11 8.47 23.22
C SER A 129 3.70 8.49 23.80
N THR A 130 3.59 8.84 25.05
CA THR A 130 2.30 9.10 25.73
C THR A 130 2.20 10.60 25.98
N VAL A 131 1.14 11.22 25.47
CA VAL A 131 0.84 12.63 25.73
C VAL A 131 -0.16 12.70 26.87
N THR A 132 0.23 13.32 27.97
CA THR A 132 -0.66 13.68 29.08
C THR A 132 -0.88 15.17 29.09
N ILE A 133 -2.13 15.60 29.19
CA ILE A 133 -2.46 17.03 29.33
C ILE A 133 -2.76 17.27 30.81
N ASP A 134 -1.84 17.98 31.46
CA ASP A 134 -2.06 18.50 32.80
C ASP A 134 -2.81 19.82 32.73
N THR A 135 -3.95 19.88 33.41
CA THR A 135 -4.76 21.09 33.51
C THR A 135 -4.63 21.68 34.90
N LEU A 136 -4.02 22.84 34.99
CA LEU A 136 -4.01 23.60 36.23
C LEU A 136 -5.10 24.67 36.19
N ILE A 137 -6.08 24.53 37.07
CA ILE A 137 -7.17 25.49 37.23
C ILE A 137 -6.87 26.34 38.46
N THR A 138 -6.72 27.64 38.26
CA THR A 138 -6.65 28.63 39.34
C THR A 138 -7.93 29.44 39.37
N GLU A 139 -8.16 30.21 40.43
CA GLU A 139 -9.37 31.05 40.55
C GLU A 139 -9.53 32.08 39.41
N THR A 140 -8.44 32.40 38.71
CA THR A 140 -8.40 33.47 37.70
C THR A 140 -7.97 32.97 36.30
N ASP A 141 -7.42 31.76 36.19
CA ASP A 141 -6.87 31.27 34.93
C ASP A 141 -6.85 29.73 34.83
N THR A 142 -6.89 29.19 33.60
CA THR A 142 -6.75 27.77 33.34
C THR A 142 -5.56 27.58 32.41
N THR A 143 -4.54 26.89 32.90
CA THR A 143 -3.32 26.61 32.11
C THR A 143 -3.29 25.13 31.73
N TYR A 144 -3.06 24.87 30.44
CA TYR A 144 -2.87 23.52 29.91
C TYR A 144 -1.37 23.32 29.66
N THR A 145 -0.83 22.25 30.23
CA THR A 145 0.55 21.84 29.97
C THR A 145 0.53 20.47 29.32
N GLU A 146 1.10 20.41 28.14
CA GLU A 146 1.30 19.14 27.43
C GLU A 146 2.62 18.52 27.90
N VAL A 147 2.53 17.35 28.51
CA VAL A 147 3.68 16.57 28.93
C VAL A 147 3.79 15.36 28.02
N VAL A 148 4.87 15.32 27.22
CA VAL A 148 5.16 14.18 26.36
C VAL A 148 6.14 13.27 27.09
N ASN A 149 5.68 12.08 27.45
CA ASN A 149 6.53 11.05 28.01
C ASN A 149 6.94 10.08 26.92
N TYR A 150 8.24 9.82 26.81
CA TYR A 150 8.79 8.81 25.90
C TYR A 150 9.16 7.57 26.73
N ASP A 151 8.60 6.44 26.32
CA ASP A 151 9.00 5.14 26.84
C ASP A 151 9.73 4.40 25.71
N THR A 152 10.88 3.82 26.06
CA THR A 152 11.71 3.04 25.12
C THR A 152 11.76 1.61 25.58
N ALA A 153 11.25 0.71 24.74
CA ALA A 153 11.35 -0.73 24.95
C ALA A 153 12.34 -1.34 23.97
N MET A 154 13.15 -2.29 24.44
CA MET A 154 13.95 -3.14 23.55
C MET A 154 13.01 -4.10 22.86
N VAL A 155 13.00 -4.10 21.53
CA VAL A 155 12.22 -5.02 20.72
C VAL A 155 13.14 -6.13 20.24
N GLU A 156 12.72 -7.37 20.44
CA GLU A 156 13.42 -8.51 19.87
C GLU A 156 13.29 -8.50 18.34
N ILE A 157 14.42 -8.61 17.65
CA ILE A 157 14.46 -8.66 16.19
C ILE A 157 14.00 -10.03 15.73
N VAL A 158 12.92 -10.06 14.96
CA VAL A 158 12.40 -11.26 14.32
C VAL A 158 12.94 -11.33 12.90
N HIS A 159 13.95 -12.16 12.71
CA HIS A 159 14.58 -12.35 11.40
C HIS A 159 13.68 -13.12 10.44
N ALA A 160 13.80 -12.79 9.15
CA ALA A 160 13.18 -13.56 8.09
C ALA A 160 13.77 -14.97 8.02
N LYS A 161 12.93 -15.96 7.78
CA LYS A 161 13.26 -17.37 7.78
C LYS A 161 12.74 -18.08 6.54
N MET A 162 13.18 -19.30 6.33
CA MET A 162 12.71 -20.16 5.24
C MET A 162 11.17 -20.20 5.19
N GLY A 163 10.60 -19.93 4.04
CA GLY A 163 9.16 -19.90 3.78
C GLY A 163 8.55 -18.51 3.85
N ASP A 164 9.25 -17.51 4.38
CA ASP A 164 8.77 -16.13 4.39
C ASP A 164 8.79 -15.54 2.97
N VAL A 165 7.82 -14.68 2.69
CA VAL A 165 7.67 -14.03 1.39
C VAL A 165 7.38 -12.56 1.57
N TYR A 166 8.26 -11.74 1.04
CA TYR A 166 8.05 -10.29 0.92
C TYR A 166 7.61 -9.93 -0.50
N ARG A 167 6.58 -9.11 -0.65
CA ARG A 167 6.08 -8.61 -1.93
C ARG A 167 6.41 -7.15 -2.12
N LEU A 168 7.04 -6.83 -3.24
CA LEU A 168 7.11 -5.48 -3.80
C LEU A 168 6.06 -5.36 -4.89
N ALA A 169 5.01 -4.61 -4.64
CA ALA A 169 3.92 -4.38 -5.59
C ALA A 169 4.09 -3.06 -6.32
N THR A 170 3.71 -3.03 -7.60
CA THR A 170 3.75 -1.81 -8.40
C THR A 170 2.38 -1.48 -9.00
N TYR A 171 2.10 -0.17 -9.17
CA TYR A 171 1.02 0.27 -10.03
C TYR A 171 1.41 0.05 -11.47
N ARG A 172 0.49 -0.52 -12.25
CA ARG A 172 0.70 -0.79 -13.68
C ARG A 172 -0.20 0.10 -14.51
N PRO A 173 0.35 0.84 -15.47
CA PRO A 173 -0.47 1.60 -16.41
C PRO A 173 -1.22 0.64 -17.33
N PHE A 174 -2.39 1.06 -17.81
CA PHE A 174 -3.12 0.30 -18.81
C PHE A 174 -2.30 0.19 -20.11
N SER A 175 -2.24 -1.00 -20.64
CA SER A 175 -1.64 -1.29 -21.93
C SER A 175 -2.71 -1.30 -23.03
N LYS A 176 -2.28 -1.28 -24.30
CA LYS A 176 -3.19 -1.38 -25.44
C LYS A 176 -3.86 -2.77 -25.54
N SER A 177 -3.26 -3.78 -24.91
CA SER A 177 -3.74 -5.15 -24.89
C SER A 177 -4.72 -5.46 -23.76
N ASP A 178 -4.85 -4.53 -22.79
CA ASP A 178 -5.74 -4.75 -21.65
C ASP A 178 -7.20 -4.71 -22.11
N THR A 179 -7.94 -5.72 -21.72
CA THR A 179 -9.36 -5.86 -22.01
C THR A 179 -10.13 -5.90 -20.70
N TYR A 180 -11.19 -5.11 -20.61
CA TYR A 180 -12.08 -5.11 -19.46
C TYR A 180 -13.42 -5.67 -19.89
N GLU A 181 -13.84 -6.72 -19.22
CA GLU A 181 -15.18 -7.33 -19.40
C GLU A 181 -15.99 -7.06 -18.13
N PHE A 182 -17.20 -6.58 -18.31
CA PHE A 182 -18.15 -6.44 -17.23
C PHE A 182 -19.53 -6.87 -17.69
N THR A 183 -20.25 -7.53 -16.81
CA THR A 183 -21.61 -7.98 -17.06
C THR A 183 -22.57 -7.17 -16.21
N THR A 184 -23.59 -6.63 -16.81
CA THR A 184 -24.69 -5.98 -16.09
C THR A 184 -25.87 -6.91 -16.01
N THR A 185 -26.56 -6.89 -14.89
CA THR A 185 -27.87 -7.54 -14.76
C THR A 185 -28.93 -6.60 -15.29
N GLN A 186 -29.84 -7.14 -16.09
CA GLN A 186 -30.96 -6.37 -16.61
C GLN A 186 -31.75 -5.75 -15.44
N SER A 187 -32.05 -4.46 -15.56
CA SER A 187 -32.90 -3.76 -14.61
C SER A 187 -34.25 -4.48 -14.48
N ARG A 188 -34.54 -4.94 -13.28
CA ARG A 188 -35.85 -5.54 -12.98
C ARG A 188 -36.72 -4.51 -12.30
N VAL A 189 -37.82 -4.16 -12.96
CA VAL A 189 -38.92 -3.43 -12.30
C VAL A 189 -39.71 -4.43 -11.45
N ASN A 190 -39.44 -4.46 -10.17
CA ASN A 190 -40.28 -5.20 -9.22
C ASN A 190 -41.46 -4.32 -8.82
N LYS A 191 -42.61 -4.54 -9.45
CA LYS A 191 -43.83 -3.77 -9.18
C LYS A 191 -44.34 -3.92 -7.75
N ASP A 192 -44.07 -5.03 -7.10
CA ASP A 192 -44.51 -5.28 -5.72
C ASP A 192 -43.60 -4.56 -4.71
N SER A 193 -42.30 -4.58 -4.93
CA SER A 193 -41.36 -3.75 -4.12
C SER A 193 -41.62 -2.25 -4.31
N ALA A 194 -41.89 -1.82 -5.56
CA ALA A 194 -42.22 -0.42 -5.81
C ALA A 194 -43.51 0.04 -5.09
N LYS A 195 -44.50 -0.84 -4.98
CA LYS A 195 -45.72 -0.54 -4.19
C LYS A 195 -45.46 -0.44 -2.70
N THR A 196 -44.59 -1.29 -2.17
CA THR A 196 -44.24 -1.29 -0.74
C THR A 196 -43.42 -0.04 -0.42
N GLU A 197 -42.45 0.31 -1.24
CA GLU A 197 -41.63 1.50 -1.06
C GLU A 197 -42.41 2.82 -1.22
N LEU A 198 -43.45 2.82 -2.08
CA LEU A 198 -44.35 3.96 -2.19
C LEU A 198 -45.15 4.24 -0.91
N ASN A 199 -45.41 3.21 -0.09
CA ASN A 199 -46.08 3.39 1.20
C ASN A 199 -45.18 4.03 2.26
N ASP A 200 -43.86 3.96 2.06
CA ASP A 200 -42.86 4.57 2.96
C ASP A 200 -42.57 6.04 2.60
N ILE A 201 -43.13 6.54 1.50
CA ILE A 201 -43.00 7.93 1.14
C ILE A 201 -43.96 8.77 1.98
N ALA A 202 -43.45 9.32 3.08
CA ALA A 202 -44.17 10.31 3.86
C ALA A 202 -44.07 11.68 3.19
N VAL A 203 -45.19 12.19 2.73
CA VAL A 203 -45.29 13.60 2.35
C VAL A 203 -45.21 14.42 3.63
N VAL A 204 -44.07 15.00 3.90
CA VAL A 204 -43.95 15.99 4.98
C VAL A 204 -44.69 17.24 4.49
N PRO A 205 -45.80 17.63 5.14
CA PRO A 205 -46.47 18.86 4.76
C PRO A 205 -45.45 19.99 4.91
N ASN A 206 -45.33 20.80 3.87
CA ASN A 206 -44.42 21.95 3.88
C ASN A 206 -44.75 22.81 5.13
N PRO A 207 -43.85 22.90 6.12
CA PRO A 207 -44.09 23.69 7.32
C PRO A 207 -44.06 25.18 7.08
N TYR A 208 -44.01 25.59 5.81
CA TYR A 208 -43.99 26.98 5.44
C TYR A 208 -45.42 27.57 5.55
N VAL A 209 -45.83 27.84 6.74
CA VAL A 209 -46.95 28.73 7.00
C VAL A 209 -46.43 30.16 6.82
N VAL A 210 -46.52 30.66 5.61
CA VAL A 210 -46.19 32.05 5.33
C VAL A 210 -47.32 32.90 5.87
N ALA A 211 -47.19 33.34 7.07
CA ALA A 211 -47.86 34.51 7.58
C ALA A 211 -46.81 35.34 8.30
N ALA A 212 -46.09 36.16 7.59
CA ALA A 212 -45.34 37.23 8.18
C ALA A 212 -46.36 38.26 8.74
N SER A 213 -46.12 38.74 9.97
CA SER A 213 -47.03 39.65 10.67
C SER A 213 -47.29 40.99 9.96
N TRP A 214 -46.63 41.24 8.83
CA TRP A 214 -46.70 42.41 7.96
C TRP A 214 -47.36 42.10 6.61
N GLU A 215 -47.80 40.89 6.38
CA GLU A 215 -48.46 40.50 5.14
C GLU A 215 -49.97 40.73 5.24
N PRO A 216 -50.59 41.46 4.27
CA PRO A 216 -52.04 41.68 4.31
C PRO A 216 -52.77 40.34 4.18
N ARG A 217 -53.72 40.08 5.07
CA ARG A 217 -54.60 38.91 4.98
C ARG A 217 -55.52 39.09 3.75
N HIS A 218 -55.41 38.18 2.81
CA HIS A 218 -56.33 38.04 1.72
C HIS A 218 -57.55 37.23 2.15
#